data_29a95f8c0dc3dd411953bae3977b7740
#
_entry.id   29a95f8c0dc3dd411953bae3977b7740
#
_cell.length_a   1.000
_cell.length_b   1.000
_cell.length_c   1.000
_cell.angle_alpha   90.00
_cell.angle_beta   90.00
_cell.angle_gamma   90.00
#
_symmetry.space_group_name_H-M   'P 1'
#
loop_
_entity.id
_entity.type
_entity.pdbx_description
1 polymer ?
#
loop_
_entity_poly.entity_id
_entity_poly.type
_entity_poly.pdbx_seq_one_letter_code
_entity_poly.pdbx_strand_id
1 'polypeptide(L)'
;MLHDDTNNLDRVEVMITAAGRITVLTGAGISTASGIPDFRGPNGLWTKDPDAQRAATLSHYLGDEEVRRRAWQNRVRWIDRDPQPNDGHRALLRLQERGQLRGIVTQNVDGLHQRAGIEPRIVHEVHGNIHRSRCWDCDDMRPMRETLQRVIDGDPDPRCALCGGILKSDTILFEQSLVPEVIDAAFRASEDCDVL
;
A
#
# COMPACT_ATOMS: atom_id res chain seq x y z
N MET A 1 26.15 -1.65 -23.54
CA MET A 1 25.10 -1.84 -22.53
C MET A 1 23.68 -1.49 -23.01
N LEU A 2 23.47 -0.61 -23.99
CA LEU A 2 22.12 -0.21 -24.48
C LEU A 2 21.44 -1.23 -25.44
N HIS A 3 22.18 -2.17 -26.04
CA HIS A 3 21.61 -3.15 -26.96
C HIS A 3 20.91 -4.34 -26.28
N ASP A 4 21.19 -4.59 -24.99
CA ASP A 4 20.60 -5.71 -24.24
C ASP A 4 19.20 -5.35 -23.68
N ASP A 5 19.00 -4.09 -23.32
CA ASP A 5 17.73 -3.61 -22.76
C ASP A 5 16.59 -3.60 -23.79
N THR A 6 16.88 -3.28 -25.06
CA THR A 6 15.84 -3.26 -26.12
C THR A 6 15.35 -4.67 -26.40
N ASN A 7 16.24 -5.66 -26.45
CA ASN A 7 15.86 -7.07 -26.66
C ASN A 7 15.02 -7.63 -25.50
N ASN A 8 15.25 -7.16 -24.28
CA ASN A 8 14.47 -7.57 -23.11
C ASN A 8 13.06 -6.96 -23.13
N LEU A 9 12.92 -5.70 -23.55
CA LEU A 9 11.61 -5.04 -23.67
C LEU A 9 10.75 -5.71 -24.75
N ASP A 10 11.33 -6.02 -25.90
CA ASP A 10 10.61 -6.73 -26.98
C ASP A 10 10.10 -8.11 -26.53
N ARG A 11 10.92 -8.82 -25.76
CA ARG A 11 10.51 -10.13 -25.20
C ARG A 11 9.37 -9.99 -24.20
N VAL A 12 9.40 -8.99 -23.31
CA VAL A 12 8.35 -8.71 -22.34
C VAL A 12 7.07 -8.30 -23.07
N GLU A 13 7.15 -7.48 -24.12
CA GLU A 13 6.01 -7.10 -24.94
C GLU A 13 5.33 -8.32 -25.58
N VAL A 14 6.11 -9.24 -26.14
CA VAL A 14 5.59 -10.50 -26.71
C VAL A 14 4.90 -11.33 -25.63
N MET A 15 5.48 -11.48 -24.45
CA MET A 15 4.90 -12.24 -23.35
C MET A 15 3.57 -11.64 -22.89
N ILE A 16 3.52 -10.32 -22.66
CA ILE A 16 2.30 -9.60 -22.25
C ILE A 16 1.21 -9.70 -23.33
N THR A 17 1.61 -9.58 -24.60
CA THR A 17 0.66 -9.62 -25.71
C THR A 17 0.04 -11.01 -25.91
N ALA A 18 0.81 -12.06 -25.67
CA ALA A 18 0.37 -13.46 -25.83
C ALA A 18 -0.42 -13.97 -24.61
N ALA A 19 -0.24 -13.37 -23.42
CA ALA A 19 -0.86 -13.85 -22.20
C ALA A 19 -2.36 -13.55 -22.16
N GLY A 20 -3.16 -14.54 -21.78
CA GLY A 20 -4.59 -14.37 -21.50
C GLY A 20 -4.88 -13.96 -20.07
N ARG A 21 -3.98 -14.31 -19.14
CA ARG A 21 -4.13 -14.04 -17.69
C ARG A 21 -2.80 -13.54 -17.12
N ILE A 22 -2.79 -12.29 -16.68
CA ILE A 22 -1.61 -11.63 -16.13
C ILE A 22 -1.88 -11.27 -14.67
N THR A 23 -1.01 -11.68 -13.77
CA THR A 23 -0.96 -11.15 -12.40
C THR A 23 0.25 -10.24 -12.27
N VAL A 24 0.08 -9.12 -11.59
CA VAL A 24 1.14 -8.12 -11.46
C VAL A 24 1.51 -7.92 -9.99
N LEU A 25 2.79 -8.13 -9.65
CA LEU A 25 3.32 -7.77 -8.34
C LEU A 25 3.86 -6.34 -8.38
N THR A 26 3.38 -5.48 -7.48
CA THR A 26 3.82 -4.09 -7.39
C THR A 26 4.38 -3.73 -6.01
N GLY A 27 5.33 -2.82 -5.99
CA GLY A 27 5.91 -2.20 -4.80
C GLY A 27 6.02 -0.69 -4.96
N ALA A 28 6.66 0.00 -4.00
CA ALA A 28 6.72 1.46 -3.92
C ALA A 28 7.27 2.15 -5.19
N GLY A 29 8.07 1.46 -5.98
CA GLY A 29 8.64 1.98 -7.24
C GLY A 29 7.58 2.46 -8.23
N ILE A 30 6.41 1.79 -8.34
CA ILE A 30 5.34 2.21 -9.25
C ILE A 30 4.74 3.57 -8.85
N SER A 31 4.79 3.93 -7.56
CA SER A 31 4.17 5.15 -7.02
C SER A 31 5.11 6.35 -6.95
N THR A 32 6.41 6.19 -7.27
CA THR A 32 7.39 7.30 -7.20
C THR A 32 7.06 8.44 -8.17
N ALA A 33 6.61 8.12 -9.38
CA ALA A 33 6.15 9.11 -10.36
C ALA A 33 4.83 9.81 -9.94
N SER A 34 4.14 9.31 -8.92
CA SER A 34 2.98 9.96 -8.28
C SER A 34 3.38 10.87 -7.11
N GLY A 35 4.68 11.04 -6.84
CA GLY A 35 5.20 11.87 -5.75
C GLY A 35 5.25 11.16 -4.39
N ILE A 36 5.03 9.85 -4.33
CA ILE A 36 5.18 9.04 -3.12
C ILE A 36 6.62 8.49 -3.09
N PRO A 37 7.45 8.85 -2.09
CA PRO A 37 8.79 8.30 -2.00
C PRO A 37 8.76 6.80 -1.71
N ASP A 38 9.72 6.07 -2.25
CA ASP A 38 9.97 4.71 -1.82
C ASP A 38 10.57 4.64 -0.41
N PHE A 39 10.86 3.43 0.09
CA PHE A 39 11.37 3.26 1.45
C PHE A 39 12.90 3.28 1.53
N ARG A 40 13.61 2.68 0.57
CA ARG A 40 15.04 2.36 0.64
C ARG A 40 15.88 2.99 -0.47
N GLY A 41 15.26 3.64 -1.46
CA GLY A 41 15.97 4.34 -2.53
C GLY A 41 16.80 5.53 -1.99
N PRO A 42 17.58 6.19 -2.84
CA PRO A 42 18.39 7.34 -2.45
C PRO A 42 17.60 8.48 -1.81
N ASN A 43 16.31 8.58 -2.15
CA ASN A 43 15.35 9.52 -1.60
C ASN A 43 14.30 8.87 -0.71
N GLY A 44 14.50 7.61 -0.33
CA GLY A 44 13.57 6.79 0.41
C GLY A 44 13.29 7.29 1.83
N LEU A 45 12.12 6.96 2.33
CA LEU A 45 11.65 7.42 3.64
C LEU A 45 12.60 7.03 4.78
N TRP A 46 13.06 5.77 4.81
CA TRP A 46 13.95 5.28 5.88
C TRP A 46 15.39 5.76 5.72
N THR A 47 15.80 6.09 4.50
CA THR A 47 17.11 6.70 4.24
C THR A 47 17.17 8.11 4.82
N LYS A 48 16.05 8.86 4.76
CA LYS A 48 15.96 10.25 5.25
C LYS A 48 15.55 10.37 6.71
N ASP A 49 14.74 9.45 7.21
CA ASP A 49 14.21 9.43 8.59
C ASP A 49 14.29 8.00 9.17
N PRO A 50 15.42 7.63 9.79
CA PRO A 50 15.57 6.33 10.44
C PRO A 50 14.54 6.09 11.55
N ASP A 51 14.05 7.13 12.22
CA ASP A 51 13.02 7.02 13.25
C ASP A 51 11.64 6.67 12.70
N ALA A 52 11.41 6.90 11.40
CA ALA A 52 10.17 6.47 10.74
C ALA A 52 10.02 4.94 10.79
N GLN A 53 11.13 4.19 10.81
CA GLN A 53 11.10 2.74 10.93
C GLN A 53 10.57 2.29 12.30
N ARG A 54 10.88 3.02 13.39
CA ARG A 54 10.32 2.72 14.72
C ARG A 54 8.79 2.82 14.72
N ALA A 55 8.24 3.87 14.09
CA ALA A 55 6.80 4.04 13.96
C ALA A 55 6.13 2.97 13.07
N ALA A 56 6.91 2.29 12.24
CA ALA A 56 6.49 1.16 11.42
C ALA A 56 6.72 -0.21 12.08
N THR A 57 7.16 -0.26 13.35
CA THR A 57 7.41 -1.49 14.10
C THR A 57 6.34 -1.68 15.17
N LEU A 58 5.68 -2.83 15.19
CA LEU A 58 4.49 -3.09 16.00
C LEU A 58 4.77 -2.94 17.51
N SER A 59 5.83 -3.55 18.03
CA SER A 59 6.19 -3.48 19.45
C SER A 59 6.41 -2.04 19.91
N HIS A 60 7.09 -1.23 19.13
CA HIS A 60 7.29 0.20 19.43
C HIS A 60 5.99 0.98 19.35
N TYR A 61 5.16 0.73 18.31
CA TYR A 61 3.88 1.43 18.14
C TYR A 61 2.92 1.14 19.29
N LEU A 62 2.80 -0.11 19.73
CA LEU A 62 1.91 -0.50 20.82
C LEU A 62 2.44 -0.04 22.19
N GLY A 63 3.75 -0.15 22.42
CA GLY A 63 4.38 0.10 23.72
C GLY A 63 4.68 1.55 24.04
N ASP A 64 4.75 2.44 23.04
CA ASP A 64 5.21 3.82 23.22
C ASP A 64 4.21 4.84 22.67
N GLU A 65 3.61 5.61 23.57
CA GLU A 65 2.63 6.65 23.21
C GLU A 65 3.25 7.74 22.35
N GLU A 66 4.50 8.11 22.57
CA GLU A 66 5.16 9.16 21.80
C GLU A 66 5.40 8.72 20.34
N VAL A 67 5.72 7.43 20.14
CA VAL A 67 5.80 6.84 18.80
C VAL A 67 4.44 6.93 18.09
N ARG A 68 3.33 6.64 18.78
CA ARG A 68 1.98 6.77 18.20
C ARG A 68 1.63 8.22 17.86
N ARG A 69 1.88 9.16 18.79
CA ARG A 69 1.64 10.60 18.57
C ARG A 69 2.39 11.11 17.35
N ARG A 70 3.67 10.77 17.22
CA ARG A 70 4.48 11.13 16.06
C ARG A 70 3.95 10.51 14.77
N ALA A 71 3.53 9.24 14.83
CA ALA A 71 2.93 8.55 13.68
C ALA A 71 1.64 9.23 13.21
N TRP A 72 0.76 9.65 14.14
CA TRP A 72 -0.47 10.38 13.81
C TRP A 72 -0.18 11.76 13.23
N GLN A 73 0.74 12.53 13.82
CA GLN A 73 1.15 13.83 13.29
C GLN A 73 1.74 13.73 11.88
N ASN A 74 2.54 12.70 11.62
CA ASN A 74 3.06 12.46 10.28
C ASN A 74 1.93 12.18 9.28
N ARG A 75 0.90 11.42 9.67
CA ARG A 75 -0.26 11.15 8.80
C ARG A 75 -1.08 12.41 8.53
N VAL A 76 -1.27 13.29 9.51
CA VAL A 76 -1.92 14.60 9.30
C VAL A 76 -1.18 15.42 8.25
N ARG A 77 0.16 15.44 8.26
CA ARG A 77 0.96 16.15 7.25
C ARG A 77 0.79 15.58 5.84
N TRP A 78 0.33 14.34 5.72
CA TRP A 78 0.14 13.68 4.44
C TRP A 78 -1.31 13.66 3.96
N ILE A 79 -2.29 13.98 4.82
CA ILE A 79 -3.72 13.86 4.49
C ILE A 79 -4.14 14.72 3.29
N ASP A 80 -3.53 15.90 3.18
CA ASP A 80 -3.83 16.85 2.11
C ASP A 80 -3.03 16.60 0.82
N ARG A 81 -2.07 15.67 0.88
CA ARG A 81 -1.41 15.21 -0.33
C ARG A 81 -2.35 14.28 -1.05
N ASP A 82 -2.73 14.68 -2.26
CA ASP A 82 -3.64 13.93 -3.13
C ASP A 82 -2.86 13.31 -4.30
N PRO A 83 -2.00 12.29 -4.06
CA PRO A 83 -1.22 11.67 -5.11
C PRO A 83 -2.15 11.08 -6.16
N GLN A 84 -1.89 11.39 -7.44
CA GLN A 84 -2.70 10.88 -8.54
C GLN A 84 -2.05 9.65 -9.17
N PRO A 85 -2.86 8.69 -9.67
CA PRO A 85 -2.34 7.58 -10.44
C PRO A 85 -1.50 8.08 -11.63
N ASN A 86 -0.36 7.46 -11.86
CA ASN A 86 0.55 7.75 -12.97
C ASN A 86 0.37 6.77 -14.13
N ASP A 87 1.20 6.88 -15.16
CA ASP A 87 1.12 6.04 -16.36
C ASP A 87 1.30 4.55 -16.09
N GLY A 88 2.08 4.17 -15.06
CA GLY A 88 2.20 2.78 -14.62
C GLY A 88 0.86 2.22 -14.16
N HIS A 89 0.15 2.94 -13.27
CA HIS A 89 -1.18 2.54 -12.83
C HIS A 89 -2.19 2.47 -13.98
N ARG A 90 -2.14 3.46 -14.89
CA ARG A 90 -3.00 3.47 -16.10
C ARG A 90 -2.68 2.35 -17.08
N ALA A 91 -1.42 1.91 -17.15
CA ALA A 91 -1.06 0.75 -17.97
C ALA A 91 -1.71 -0.54 -17.46
N LEU A 92 -1.76 -0.72 -16.13
CA LEU A 92 -2.45 -1.86 -15.51
C LEU A 92 -3.98 -1.80 -15.72
N LEU A 93 -4.57 -0.60 -15.68
CA LEU A 93 -5.98 -0.43 -16.04
C LEU A 93 -6.27 -0.88 -17.49
N ARG A 94 -5.37 -0.53 -18.44
CA ARG A 94 -5.53 -1.01 -19.83
C ARG A 94 -5.47 -2.53 -19.96
N LEU A 95 -4.69 -3.23 -19.13
CA LEU A 95 -4.69 -4.69 -19.08
C LEU A 95 -6.05 -5.23 -18.57
N GLN A 96 -6.64 -4.58 -17.57
CA GLN A 96 -7.99 -4.92 -17.09
C GLN A 96 -9.05 -4.71 -18.20
N GLU A 97 -9.01 -3.56 -18.89
CA GLU A 97 -9.94 -3.24 -19.97
C GLU A 97 -9.87 -4.22 -21.14
N ARG A 98 -8.68 -4.83 -21.38
CA ARG A 98 -8.48 -5.90 -22.35
C ARG A 98 -8.91 -7.29 -21.86
N GLY A 99 -9.31 -7.41 -20.59
CA GLY A 99 -9.66 -8.69 -19.96
C GLY A 99 -8.46 -9.58 -19.64
N GLN A 100 -7.23 -9.05 -19.71
CA GLN A 100 -5.99 -9.79 -19.45
C GLN A 100 -5.55 -9.77 -17.99
N LEU A 101 -5.97 -8.75 -17.20
CA LEU A 101 -5.53 -8.60 -15.81
C LEU A 101 -6.30 -9.58 -14.90
N ARG A 102 -5.58 -10.58 -14.36
CA ARG A 102 -6.11 -11.58 -13.43
C ARG A 102 -6.13 -11.04 -11.99
N GLY A 103 -5.08 -10.32 -11.61
CA GLY A 103 -4.95 -9.73 -10.29
C GLY A 103 -3.76 -8.78 -10.17
N ILE A 104 -3.81 -7.95 -9.13
CA ILE A 104 -2.66 -7.18 -8.67
C ILE A 104 -2.37 -7.59 -7.23
N VAL A 105 -1.16 -8.06 -6.98
CA VAL A 105 -0.61 -8.24 -5.65
C VAL A 105 0.25 -7.01 -5.33
N THR A 106 -0.15 -6.22 -4.36
CA THR A 106 0.57 -4.98 -4.07
C THR A 106 1.07 -4.91 -2.64
N GLN A 107 2.32 -4.51 -2.49
CA GLN A 107 2.90 -4.13 -1.20
C GLN A 107 2.55 -2.67 -0.83
N ASN A 108 2.00 -1.91 -1.79
CA ASN A 108 1.66 -0.51 -1.58
C ASN A 108 0.36 -0.39 -0.78
N VAL A 109 0.31 0.66 0.02
CA VAL A 109 -0.81 0.98 0.92
C VAL A 109 -1.59 2.22 0.47
N ASP A 110 -1.20 2.79 -0.70
CA ASP A 110 -1.62 4.11 -1.17
C ASP A 110 -2.99 4.15 -1.86
N GLY A 111 -3.54 2.99 -2.27
CA GLY A 111 -4.82 2.88 -2.96
C GLY A 111 -4.82 3.41 -4.41
N LEU A 112 -3.64 3.68 -5.01
CA LEU A 112 -3.58 4.28 -6.35
C LEU A 112 -4.03 3.34 -7.46
N HIS A 113 -3.95 2.03 -7.29
CA HIS A 113 -4.50 1.07 -8.24
C HIS A 113 -6.02 1.23 -8.36
N GLN A 114 -6.73 1.27 -7.23
CA GLN A 114 -8.18 1.46 -7.20
C GLN A 114 -8.56 2.85 -7.71
N ARG A 115 -7.78 3.87 -7.37
CA ARG A 115 -7.98 5.24 -7.88
C ARG A 115 -7.75 5.37 -9.38
N ALA A 116 -6.93 4.52 -9.96
CA ALA A 116 -6.76 4.45 -11.42
C ALA A 116 -7.98 3.86 -12.13
N GLY A 117 -8.91 3.23 -11.41
CA GLY A 117 -10.10 2.58 -11.96
C GLY A 117 -10.01 1.05 -11.98
N ILE A 118 -8.96 0.47 -11.39
CA ILE A 118 -8.84 -0.98 -11.27
C ILE A 118 -9.85 -1.49 -10.25
N GLU A 119 -10.52 -2.57 -10.58
CA GLU A 119 -11.57 -3.16 -9.77
C GLU A 119 -11.01 -3.64 -8.41
N PRO A 120 -11.54 -3.14 -7.27
CA PRO A 120 -10.97 -3.42 -5.96
C PRO A 120 -10.85 -4.91 -5.61
N ARG A 121 -11.76 -5.76 -6.11
CA ARG A 121 -11.76 -7.21 -5.81
C ARG A 121 -10.55 -7.97 -6.36
N ILE A 122 -9.86 -7.42 -7.37
CA ILE A 122 -8.66 -8.02 -7.96
C ILE A 122 -7.37 -7.37 -7.46
N VAL A 123 -7.44 -6.42 -6.53
CA VAL A 123 -6.28 -5.78 -5.89
C VAL A 123 -6.08 -6.37 -4.51
N HIS A 124 -5.01 -7.15 -4.33
CA HIS A 124 -4.64 -7.79 -3.07
C HIS A 124 -3.61 -6.92 -2.36
N GLU A 125 -4.06 -6.09 -1.41
CA GLU A 125 -3.23 -5.17 -0.61
C GLU A 125 -2.55 -5.93 0.55
N VAL A 126 -1.45 -6.64 0.29
CA VAL A 126 -0.81 -7.54 1.26
C VAL A 126 -0.27 -6.83 2.50
N HIS A 127 -0.03 -5.52 2.43
CA HIS A 127 0.37 -4.70 3.56
C HIS A 127 -0.75 -3.77 4.08
N GLY A 128 -2.00 -4.03 3.68
CA GLY A 128 -3.16 -3.24 4.10
C GLY A 128 -3.28 -1.89 3.38
N ASN A 129 -3.99 -0.93 4.01
CA ASN A 129 -4.36 0.32 3.36
C ASN A 129 -4.25 1.51 4.32
N ILE A 130 -3.68 2.64 3.83
CA ILE A 130 -3.45 3.85 4.63
C ILE A 130 -4.72 4.70 4.81
N HIS A 131 -5.76 4.48 4.00
CA HIS A 131 -7.00 5.27 4.05
C HIS A 131 -7.99 4.80 5.12
N ARG A 132 -7.61 3.77 5.89
CA ARG A 132 -8.39 3.24 7.01
C ARG A 132 -7.57 3.26 8.30
N SER A 133 -8.23 3.49 9.42
CA SER A 133 -7.72 3.20 10.75
C SER A 133 -8.43 1.96 11.32
N ARG A 134 -7.71 1.17 12.11
CA ARG A 134 -8.21 -0.04 12.75
C ARG A 134 -7.87 -0.02 14.23
N CYS A 135 -8.80 -0.47 15.06
CA CYS A 135 -8.52 -0.75 16.46
C CYS A 135 -7.73 -2.06 16.60
N TRP A 136 -6.66 -2.02 17.38
CA TRP A 136 -5.84 -3.21 17.65
C TRP A 136 -6.57 -4.25 18.51
N ASP A 137 -7.48 -3.80 19.39
CA ASP A 137 -8.09 -4.67 20.40
C ASP A 137 -9.46 -5.24 19.97
N CYS A 138 -10.24 -4.52 19.16
CA CYS A 138 -11.58 -4.94 18.76
C CYS A 138 -11.84 -4.93 17.24
N ASP A 139 -10.81 -4.68 16.45
CA ASP A 139 -10.89 -4.64 14.98
C ASP A 139 -11.86 -3.62 14.38
N ASP A 140 -12.45 -2.70 15.18
CA ASP A 140 -13.27 -1.62 14.63
C ASP A 140 -12.49 -0.83 13.59
N MET A 141 -13.07 -0.69 12.40
CA MET A 141 -12.43 -0.07 11.26
C MET A 141 -13.18 1.19 10.85
N ARG A 142 -12.46 2.29 10.68
CA ARG A 142 -13.00 3.60 10.31
C ARG A 142 -12.23 4.22 9.16
N PRO A 143 -12.85 5.13 8.38
CA PRO A 143 -12.12 5.97 7.45
C PRO A 143 -11.00 6.73 8.17
N MET A 144 -9.80 6.74 7.60
CA MET A 144 -8.63 7.42 8.20
C MET A 144 -8.93 8.90 8.51
N ARG A 145 -9.70 9.58 7.66
CA ARG A 145 -10.05 11.00 7.85
C ARG A 145 -10.76 11.26 9.17
N GLU A 146 -11.62 10.36 9.64
CA GLU A 146 -12.32 10.51 10.93
C GLU A 146 -11.33 10.50 12.10
N THR A 147 -10.36 9.58 12.07
CA THR A 147 -9.33 9.50 13.10
C THR A 147 -8.40 10.71 13.06
N LEU A 148 -7.98 11.13 11.86
CA LEU A 148 -7.09 12.29 11.71
C LEU A 148 -7.78 13.61 12.08
N GLN A 149 -9.09 13.73 11.89
CA GLN A 149 -9.83 14.90 12.36
C GLN A 149 -9.73 15.04 13.88
N ARG A 150 -9.83 13.93 14.63
CA ARG A 150 -9.61 13.97 16.11
C ARG A 150 -8.21 14.46 16.47
N VAL A 151 -7.19 14.04 15.71
CA VAL A 151 -5.81 14.51 15.94
C VAL A 151 -5.69 16.03 15.70
N ILE A 152 -6.32 16.53 14.64
CA ILE A 152 -6.37 17.96 14.30
C ILE A 152 -7.11 18.74 15.40
N ASP A 153 -8.18 18.18 15.94
CA ASP A 153 -9.00 18.77 17.00
C ASP A 153 -8.34 18.69 18.40
N GLY A 154 -7.12 18.13 18.49
CA GLY A 154 -6.31 18.17 19.71
C GLY A 154 -6.21 16.87 20.49
N ASP A 155 -6.67 15.73 19.93
CA ASP A 155 -6.47 14.37 20.50
C ASP A 155 -5.19 13.74 19.90
N PRO A 156 -4.03 13.84 20.52
CA PRO A 156 -2.76 13.47 19.88
C PRO A 156 -2.55 11.95 19.75
N ASP A 157 -3.25 11.12 20.53
CA ASP A 157 -3.20 9.66 20.49
C ASP A 157 -4.62 9.07 20.56
N PRO A 158 -5.42 9.24 19.50
CA PRO A 158 -6.82 8.87 19.50
C PRO A 158 -7.02 7.39 19.82
N ARG A 159 -7.94 7.11 20.73
CA ARG A 159 -8.33 5.75 21.13
C ARG A 159 -9.61 5.32 20.44
N CYS A 160 -9.81 4.02 20.33
CA CYS A 160 -11.04 3.46 19.78
C CYS A 160 -12.27 3.97 20.55
N ALA A 161 -13.26 4.48 19.82
CA ALA A 161 -14.49 4.99 20.44
C ALA A 161 -15.37 3.88 21.02
N LEU A 162 -15.19 2.61 20.58
CA LEU A 162 -15.98 1.48 21.06
C LEU A 162 -15.38 0.84 22.32
N CYS A 163 -14.07 0.61 22.36
CA CYS A 163 -13.45 -0.16 23.44
C CYS A 163 -12.32 0.56 24.17
N GLY A 164 -11.93 1.78 23.76
CA GLY A 164 -10.81 2.51 24.34
C GLY A 164 -9.43 2.00 23.90
N GLY A 165 -9.37 0.98 23.05
CA GLY A 165 -8.14 0.35 22.58
C GLY A 165 -7.30 1.23 21.65
N ILE A 166 -6.08 0.77 21.34
CA ILE A 166 -5.14 1.48 20.50
C ILE A 166 -5.63 1.50 19.03
N LEU A 167 -5.71 2.69 18.44
CA LEU A 167 -5.92 2.85 17.00
C LEU A 167 -4.59 2.87 16.25
N LYS A 168 -4.55 2.24 15.08
CA LYS A 168 -3.45 2.31 14.12
C LYS A 168 -3.99 2.45 12.69
N SER A 169 -3.14 2.80 11.73
CA SER A 169 -3.54 2.63 10.32
C SER A 169 -3.77 1.15 10.02
N ASP A 170 -4.67 0.85 9.10
CA ASP A 170 -4.92 -0.52 8.63
C ASP A 170 -3.79 -0.99 7.69
N THR A 171 -2.54 -0.70 8.08
CA THR A 171 -1.33 -1.15 7.39
C THR A 171 -0.61 -2.19 8.24
N ILE A 172 0.03 -3.16 7.61
CA ILE A 172 0.84 -4.16 8.32
C ILE A 172 2.16 -3.51 8.73
N LEU A 173 2.45 -3.54 10.02
CA LEU A 173 3.71 -3.07 10.59
C LEU A 173 4.74 -4.21 10.62
N PHE A 174 6.02 -3.89 10.72
CA PHE A 174 7.03 -4.91 11.03
C PHE A 174 6.64 -5.66 12.31
N GLU A 175 6.95 -6.93 12.40
CA GLU A 175 6.55 -7.87 13.48
C GLU A 175 5.06 -8.24 13.45
N GLN A 176 4.24 -7.65 12.58
CA GLN A 176 2.85 -8.03 12.42
C GLN A 176 2.70 -9.10 11.33
N SER A 177 1.92 -10.14 11.60
CA SER A 177 1.58 -11.14 10.60
C SER A 177 0.74 -10.53 9.49
N LEU A 178 0.96 -11.00 8.26
CA LEU A 178 0.09 -10.69 7.14
C LEU A 178 -1.30 -11.30 7.38
N VAL A 179 -2.32 -10.72 6.77
CA VAL A 179 -3.69 -11.22 6.86
C VAL A 179 -3.82 -12.49 6.01
N PRO A 180 -4.11 -13.66 6.60
CA PRO A 180 -4.08 -14.94 5.88
C PRO A 180 -4.97 -14.95 4.64
N GLU A 181 -6.19 -14.43 4.73
CA GLU A 181 -7.15 -14.42 3.63
C GLU A 181 -6.66 -13.59 2.43
N VAL A 182 -5.94 -12.48 2.71
CA VAL A 182 -5.36 -11.61 1.66
C VAL A 182 -4.18 -12.32 0.99
N ILE A 183 -3.31 -12.93 1.77
CA ILE A 183 -2.14 -13.68 1.26
C ILE A 183 -2.59 -14.89 0.45
N ASP A 184 -3.55 -15.66 0.92
CA ASP A 184 -4.08 -16.80 0.19
C ASP A 184 -4.73 -16.39 -1.15
N ALA A 185 -5.43 -15.25 -1.16
CA ALA A 185 -5.99 -14.70 -2.39
C ALA A 185 -4.90 -14.22 -3.36
N ALA A 186 -3.83 -13.62 -2.85
CA ALA A 186 -2.67 -13.19 -3.64
C ALA A 186 -1.95 -14.40 -4.25
N PHE A 187 -1.73 -15.47 -3.49
CA PHE A 187 -1.14 -16.71 -4.02
C PHE A 187 -2.01 -17.33 -5.10
N ARG A 188 -3.32 -17.48 -4.87
CA ARG A 188 -4.24 -18.00 -5.89
C ARG A 188 -4.20 -17.18 -7.18
N ALA A 189 -4.15 -15.85 -7.09
CA ALA A 189 -4.04 -15.00 -8.28
C ALA A 189 -2.71 -15.18 -8.99
N SER A 190 -1.61 -15.43 -8.26
CA SER A 190 -0.28 -15.64 -8.81
C SER A 190 -0.10 -17.03 -9.41
N GLU A 191 -0.81 -18.05 -8.91
CA GLU A 191 -0.81 -19.42 -9.46
C GLU A 191 -1.72 -19.55 -10.68
N ASP A 192 -2.83 -18.79 -10.71
CA ASP A 192 -3.81 -18.79 -11.81
C ASP A 192 -3.50 -17.69 -12.84
N CYS A 193 -2.25 -17.62 -13.31
CA CYS A 193 -1.85 -16.70 -14.37
C CYS A 193 -0.86 -17.34 -15.34
N ASP A 194 -0.79 -16.78 -16.54
CA ASP A 194 0.15 -17.20 -17.59
C ASP A 194 1.47 -16.44 -17.45
N VAL A 195 1.42 -15.23 -16.88
CA VAL A 195 2.57 -14.32 -16.62
C VAL A 195 2.40 -13.64 -15.27
N LEU A 196 3.47 -13.67 -14.48
CA LEU A 196 3.64 -12.93 -13.22
C LEU A 196 4.77 -11.91 -13.37
#